data_1d5108d9f6670873e4907d16c1fec8b9
#
_entry.id   1d5108d9f6670873e4907d16c1fec8b9
#
_cell.length_a   1.000
_cell.length_b   1.000
_cell.length_c   1.000
_cell.angle_alpha   90.00
_cell.angle_beta   90.00
_cell.angle_gamma   90.00
#
_symmetry.space_group_name_H-M   'P 1'
#
loop_
_entity.id
_entity.type
_entity.pdbx_description
1 polymer ?
#
loop_
_entity_poly.entity_id
_entity_poly.type
_entity_poly.pdbx_seq_one_letter_code
_entity_poly.pdbx_strand_id
1 'polypeptide(L)'
;KIVRELYRDPDYIDDAVLAEYVQDIWQPLLASARARGDLQPELDQRFAWEILMGRDRTINAFALPGGYFGLHLGLIGVVTSRDELASVLAHELSHVTQRHISRLISKQSAQTPWLIGAMILGALAASKNPEAANAMIVGGQAVAAQNQLNFSRDMEREADRTGFGVMTQAGFESRAFVTMFDKLQQSARLNDNGSFPYLRSHPLTTERIADMQARQPAGASPSLSSGATLEHAMVAARARVLSNPGVDALRAWSADADSKNLAGVAAPRQAAALYGAVLAATRLRDFTQAEGLLGRLTELTRADARAARQTRLLAAELARTAGDAR
;
A
#
# COMPACT_ATOMS: atom_id res chain seq x y z
N LYS A 1 -8.24 20.36 -8.86
CA LYS A 1 -7.94 19.98 -10.26
C LYS A 1 -7.16 18.66 -10.30
N ILE A 2 -6.04 18.53 -9.56
CA ILE A 2 -5.18 17.33 -9.54
C ILE A 2 -6.00 16.06 -9.20
N VAL A 3 -6.77 16.06 -8.12
CA VAL A 3 -7.56 14.91 -7.67
C VAL A 3 -8.57 14.45 -8.73
N ARG A 4 -9.19 15.40 -9.44
CA ARG A 4 -10.13 15.08 -10.53
C ARG A 4 -9.43 14.35 -11.70
N GLU A 5 -8.18 14.65 -11.96
CA GLU A 5 -7.37 13.94 -12.96
C GLU A 5 -6.99 12.53 -12.46
N LEU A 6 -6.67 12.39 -11.16
CA LEU A 6 -6.38 11.08 -10.56
C LEU A 6 -7.58 10.12 -10.63
N TYR A 7 -8.81 10.58 -10.38
CA TYR A 7 -10.01 9.75 -10.56
C TYR A 7 -10.28 9.36 -12.02
N ARG A 8 -9.70 10.08 -12.98
CA ARG A 8 -9.79 9.78 -14.42
C ARG A 8 -8.63 8.96 -14.94
N ASP A 9 -7.60 8.79 -14.12
CA ASP A 9 -6.44 7.97 -14.47
C ASP A 9 -6.91 6.53 -14.69
N PRO A 10 -6.56 5.90 -15.84
CA PRO A 10 -6.93 4.51 -16.11
C PRO A 10 -6.36 3.51 -15.10
N ASP A 11 -5.35 3.92 -14.34
CA ASP A 11 -4.80 3.10 -13.26
C ASP A 11 -5.48 3.35 -11.91
N TYR A 12 -6.35 4.35 -11.77
CA TYR A 12 -7.20 4.45 -10.59
C TYR A 12 -8.08 3.20 -10.47
N ILE A 13 -8.15 2.64 -9.29
CA ILE A 13 -8.97 1.47 -9.02
C ILE A 13 -9.96 1.75 -7.90
N ASP A 14 -11.24 1.58 -8.21
CA ASP A 14 -12.33 1.56 -7.25
C ASP A 14 -12.68 0.10 -6.93
N ASP A 15 -12.05 -0.43 -5.89
CA ASP A 15 -12.26 -1.79 -5.41
C ASP A 15 -12.74 -1.76 -3.96
N ALA A 16 -14.01 -2.05 -3.75
CA ALA A 16 -14.67 -1.94 -2.45
C ALA A 16 -14.01 -2.82 -1.37
N VAL A 17 -13.47 -3.99 -1.74
CA VAL A 17 -12.81 -4.91 -0.79
C VAL A 17 -11.50 -4.30 -0.29
N LEU A 18 -10.69 -3.79 -1.21
CA LEU A 18 -9.44 -3.11 -0.86
C LEU A 18 -9.69 -1.81 -0.11
N ALA A 19 -10.68 -1.02 -0.57
CA ALA A 19 -11.05 0.25 0.07
C ALA A 19 -11.47 0.05 1.51
N GLU A 20 -12.34 -0.91 1.80
CA GLU A 20 -12.77 -1.22 3.16
C GLU A 20 -11.58 -1.65 4.03
N TYR A 21 -10.75 -2.56 3.53
CA TYR A 21 -9.57 -3.03 4.27
C TYR A 21 -8.60 -1.90 4.61
N VAL A 22 -8.33 -1.00 3.66
CA VAL A 22 -7.46 0.16 3.87
C VAL A 22 -8.10 1.15 4.85
N GLN A 23 -9.41 1.39 4.76
CA GLN A 23 -10.12 2.26 5.70
C GLN A 23 -10.13 1.71 7.12
N ASP A 24 -10.21 0.40 7.31
CA ASP A 24 -10.11 -0.26 8.63
C ASP A 24 -8.74 -0.04 9.31
N ILE A 25 -7.71 0.28 8.53
CA ILE A 25 -6.40 0.69 9.03
C ILE A 25 -6.32 2.21 9.20
N TRP A 26 -6.82 2.94 8.22
CA TRP A 26 -6.70 4.39 8.12
C TRP A 26 -7.46 5.14 9.23
N GLN A 27 -8.70 4.73 9.50
CA GLN A 27 -9.53 5.42 10.50
C GLN A 27 -8.95 5.39 11.92
N PRO A 28 -8.45 4.25 12.45
CA PRO A 28 -7.74 4.23 13.73
C PRO A 28 -6.49 5.13 13.76
N LEU A 29 -5.72 5.21 12.65
CA LEU A 29 -4.55 6.09 12.55
C LEU A 29 -4.96 7.56 12.62
N LEU A 30 -6.00 7.97 11.92
CA LEU A 30 -6.54 9.34 11.99
C LEU A 30 -7.05 9.66 13.40
N ALA A 31 -7.80 8.75 14.01
CA ALA A 31 -8.30 8.93 15.37
C ALA A 31 -7.15 9.09 16.38
N SER A 32 -6.09 8.29 16.24
CA SER A 32 -4.89 8.38 17.04
C SER A 32 -4.17 9.74 16.85
N ALA A 33 -3.98 10.18 15.61
CA ALA A 33 -3.34 11.45 15.31
C ALA A 33 -4.11 12.64 15.89
N ARG A 34 -5.46 12.58 15.87
CA ARG A 34 -6.34 13.57 16.54
C ARG A 34 -6.15 13.54 18.06
N ALA A 35 -6.23 12.37 18.67
CA ALA A 35 -6.12 12.21 20.12
C ALA A 35 -4.74 12.62 20.67
N ARG A 36 -3.69 12.45 19.87
CA ARG A 36 -2.32 12.88 20.20
C ARG A 36 -2.09 14.37 20.03
N GLY A 37 -2.98 15.08 19.33
CA GLY A 37 -2.77 16.48 18.95
C GLY A 37 -1.80 16.67 17.77
N ASP A 38 -1.37 15.59 17.10
CA ASP A 38 -0.53 15.67 15.90
C ASP A 38 -1.33 16.23 14.72
N LEU A 39 -2.65 16.00 14.70
CA LEU A 39 -3.57 16.56 13.71
C LEU A 39 -4.34 17.73 14.31
N GLN A 40 -3.95 18.95 13.91
CA GLN A 40 -4.58 20.19 14.37
C GLN A 40 -6.00 20.34 13.77
N PRO A 41 -6.98 20.87 14.56
CA PRO A 41 -8.38 20.99 14.12
C PRO A 41 -8.58 21.75 12.82
N GLU A 42 -7.80 22.80 12.57
CA GLU A 42 -7.89 23.61 11.34
C GLU A 42 -7.48 22.81 10.09
N LEU A 43 -6.51 21.91 10.24
CA LEU A 43 -6.07 21.02 9.17
C LEU A 43 -7.10 19.91 8.95
N ASP A 44 -7.61 19.35 10.05
CA ASP A 44 -8.59 18.26 10.03
C ASP A 44 -9.88 18.66 9.30
N GLN A 45 -10.39 19.88 9.56
CA GLN A 45 -11.61 20.38 8.91
C GLN A 45 -11.44 20.73 7.42
N ARG A 46 -10.22 21.02 6.97
CA ARG A 46 -9.95 21.50 5.61
C ARG A 46 -9.52 20.41 4.64
N PHE A 47 -9.11 19.26 5.12
CA PHE A 47 -8.51 18.19 4.34
C PHE A 47 -9.49 17.03 4.12
N ALA A 48 -9.31 16.33 3.00
CA ALA A 48 -10.22 15.25 2.59
C ALA A 48 -9.98 13.93 3.34
N TRP A 49 -8.76 13.67 3.78
CA TRP A 49 -8.32 12.42 4.45
C TRP A 49 -8.68 11.16 3.66
N GLU A 50 -8.48 11.21 2.36
CA GLU A 50 -8.89 10.18 1.42
C GLU A 50 -7.70 9.45 0.81
N ILE A 51 -7.80 8.12 0.71
CA ILE A 51 -6.79 7.26 0.07
C ILE A 51 -7.30 6.86 -1.31
N LEU A 52 -6.52 7.21 -2.34
CA LEU A 52 -6.74 6.85 -3.73
C LEU A 52 -5.83 5.67 -4.09
N MET A 53 -6.41 4.58 -4.56
CA MET A 53 -5.63 3.40 -4.93
C MET A 53 -5.28 3.39 -6.40
N GLY A 54 -4.02 3.09 -6.71
CA GLY A 54 -3.50 2.92 -8.07
C GLY A 54 -3.14 1.46 -8.36
N ARG A 55 -3.51 1.00 -9.56
CA ARG A 55 -3.27 -0.39 -10.02
C ARG A 55 -1.78 -0.73 -10.17
N ASP A 56 -0.91 0.24 -10.08
CA ASP A 56 0.52 0.08 -10.30
C ASP A 56 1.13 -1.01 -9.40
N ARG A 57 2.05 -1.80 -9.96
CA ARG A 57 2.78 -2.88 -9.27
C ARG A 57 3.99 -2.38 -8.48
N THR A 58 4.36 -1.13 -8.66
CA THR A 58 5.47 -0.54 -7.92
C THR A 58 5.12 -0.39 -6.44
N ILE A 59 6.13 -0.49 -5.59
CA ILE A 59 5.98 -0.25 -4.15
C ILE A 59 6.01 1.26 -3.94
N ASN A 60 4.84 1.82 -3.71
CA ASN A 60 4.69 3.26 -3.53
C ASN A 60 3.48 3.63 -2.67
N ALA A 61 3.67 4.66 -1.84
CA ALA A 61 2.64 5.43 -1.18
C ALA A 61 3.12 6.88 -1.10
N PHE A 62 2.21 7.82 -1.10
CA PHE A 62 2.57 9.25 -1.07
C PHE A 62 1.42 10.12 -0.60
N ALA A 63 1.77 11.22 0.06
CA ALA A 63 0.80 12.25 0.42
C ALA A 63 0.69 13.31 -0.68
N LEU A 64 -0.54 13.79 -0.90
CA LEU A 64 -0.87 14.86 -1.83
C LEU A 64 -1.45 16.07 -1.09
N PRO A 65 -1.34 17.28 -1.65
CA PRO A 65 -1.97 18.47 -1.09
C PRO A 65 -3.48 18.29 -0.90
N GLY A 66 -4.00 18.74 0.25
CA GLY A 66 -5.44 18.69 0.56
C GLY A 66 -5.88 17.44 1.31
N GLY A 67 -4.92 16.63 1.83
CA GLY A 67 -5.22 15.43 2.61
C GLY A 67 -5.61 14.22 1.77
N TYR A 68 -5.17 14.18 0.53
CA TYR A 68 -5.26 13.01 -0.34
C TYR A 68 -3.98 12.19 -0.25
N PHE A 69 -4.12 10.88 -0.37
CA PHE A 69 -3.02 9.93 -0.31
C PHE A 69 -3.11 8.97 -1.48
N GLY A 70 -1.99 8.72 -2.13
CA GLY A 70 -1.89 7.68 -3.15
C GLY A 70 -1.34 6.39 -2.54
N LEU A 71 -1.92 5.26 -2.92
CA LEU A 71 -1.49 3.93 -2.49
C LEU A 71 -1.47 2.97 -3.67
N HIS A 72 -0.30 2.51 -4.07
CA HIS A 72 -0.17 1.53 -5.15
C HIS A 72 -0.49 0.12 -4.65
N LEU A 73 -1.18 -0.67 -5.49
CA LEU A 73 -1.48 -2.06 -5.17
C LEU A 73 -0.22 -2.90 -4.97
N GLY A 74 0.90 -2.53 -5.60
CA GLY A 74 2.20 -3.20 -5.40
C GLY A 74 2.65 -3.15 -3.94
N LEU A 75 2.39 -2.06 -3.22
CA LEU A 75 2.70 -1.99 -1.79
C LEU A 75 1.83 -2.95 -0.98
N ILE A 76 0.50 -2.94 -1.20
CA ILE A 76 -0.42 -3.88 -0.52
C ILE A 76 -0.03 -5.34 -0.80
N GLY A 77 0.41 -5.61 -2.04
CA GLY A 77 0.81 -6.95 -2.47
C GLY A 77 2.09 -7.48 -1.84
N VAL A 78 2.98 -6.59 -1.35
CA VAL A 78 4.30 -6.97 -0.81
C VAL A 78 4.35 -7.00 0.71
N VAL A 79 3.56 -6.19 1.41
CA VAL A 79 3.49 -6.23 2.87
C VAL A 79 2.91 -7.55 3.35
N THR A 80 3.37 -8.05 4.49
CA THR A 80 3.00 -9.36 5.02
C THR A 80 2.08 -9.29 6.22
N SER A 81 1.83 -8.09 6.73
CA SER A 81 0.88 -7.88 7.82
C SER A 81 0.12 -6.55 7.65
N ARG A 82 -1.01 -6.48 8.33
CA ARG A 82 -1.80 -5.26 8.47
C ARG A 82 -0.98 -4.13 9.10
N ASP A 83 -0.13 -4.48 10.07
CA ASP A 83 0.68 -3.53 10.82
C ASP A 83 1.80 -2.93 9.98
N GLU A 84 2.37 -3.68 9.04
CA GLU A 84 3.33 -3.13 8.07
C GLU A 84 2.66 -2.09 7.17
N LEU A 85 1.45 -2.33 6.70
CA LEU A 85 0.71 -1.33 5.92
C LEU A 85 0.38 -0.11 6.79
N ALA A 86 -0.02 -0.32 8.05
CA ALA A 86 -0.29 0.76 9.00
C ALA A 86 0.95 1.62 9.24
N SER A 87 2.16 1.05 9.29
CA SER A 87 3.41 1.80 9.47
C SER A 87 3.66 2.77 8.31
N VAL A 88 3.44 2.33 7.08
CA VAL A 88 3.58 3.20 5.90
C VAL A 88 2.52 4.30 5.91
N LEU A 89 1.25 3.95 6.13
CA LEU A 89 0.16 4.93 6.17
C LEU A 89 0.33 5.95 7.30
N ALA A 90 0.84 5.53 8.47
CA ALA A 90 1.15 6.42 9.57
C ALA A 90 2.31 7.38 9.25
N HIS A 91 3.33 6.90 8.53
CA HIS A 91 4.42 7.72 8.03
C HIS A 91 3.92 8.78 7.05
N GLU A 92 3.10 8.40 6.06
CA GLU A 92 2.52 9.34 5.09
C GLU A 92 1.60 10.36 5.78
N LEU A 93 0.75 9.91 6.72
CA LEU A 93 -0.07 10.79 7.53
C LEU A 93 0.78 11.83 8.28
N SER A 94 1.94 11.42 8.79
CA SER A 94 2.84 12.29 9.52
C SER A 94 3.46 13.38 8.64
N HIS A 95 3.74 13.09 7.36
CA HIS A 95 4.17 14.12 6.42
C HIS A 95 3.13 15.23 6.24
N VAL A 96 1.85 14.90 6.31
CA VAL A 96 0.76 15.87 6.19
C VAL A 96 0.56 16.63 7.50
N THR A 97 0.48 15.93 8.64
CA THR A 97 0.26 16.55 9.95
C THR A 97 1.41 17.47 10.36
N GLN A 98 2.66 17.12 10.02
CA GLN A 98 3.86 17.93 10.24
C GLN A 98 4.07 18.99 9.14
N ARG A 99 3.15 19.10 8.15
CA ARG A 99 3.16 20.11 7.08
C ARG A 99 4.45 20.09 6.25
N HIS A 100 5.06 18.92 6.01
CA HIS A 100 6.34 18.80 5.33
C HIS A 100 6.31 19.39 3.92
N ILE A 101 5.24 19.15 3.14
CA ILE A 101 5.05 19.73 1.80
C ILE A 101 5.02 21.26 1.88
N SER A 102 4.24 21.83 2.81
CA SER A 102 4.17 23.27 2.98
C SER A 102 5.50 23.89 3.41
N ARG A 103 6.24 23.19 4.29
CA ARG A 103 7.58 23.63 4.73
C ARG A 103 8.60 23.59 3.59
N LEU A 104 8.53 22.64 2.69
CA LEU A 104 9.35 22.60 1.48
C LEU A 104 9.03 23.77 0.54
N ILE A 105 7.74 24.03 0.28
CA ILE A 105 7.29 25.13 -0.56
C ILE A 105 7.76 26.47 -0.02
N SER A 106 7.61 26.71 1.28
CA SER A 106 8.00 27.97 1.92
C SER A 106 9.52 28.22 1.92
N LYS A 107 10.34 27.16 1.97
CA LYS A 107 11.80 27.27 1.89
C LYS A 107 12.29 27.60 0.46
N GLN A 108 11.52 27.29 -0.57
CA GLN A 108 11.86 27.53 -1.97
C GLN A 108 11.25 28.82 -2.53
N SER A 109 11.00 29.83 -1.71
CA SER A 109 10.39 31.13 -2.02
C SER A 109 10.11 31.38 -3.52
N ALA A 110 8.85 31.59 -3.86
CA ALA A 110 8.33 32.24 -5.08
C ALA A 110 8.08 31.42 -6.35
N GLN A 111 8.30 30.12 -6.40
CA GLN A 111 7.88 29.37 -7.59
C GLN A 111 6.56 28.60 -7.34
N THR A 112 5.65 28.78 -8.24
CA THR A 112 4.22 28.54 -8.27
C THR A 112 3.76 27.17 -7.72
N PRO A 113 2.74 27.09 -6.84
CA PRO A 113 2.19 25.83 -6.29
C PRO A 113 1.72 24.82 -7.34
N TRP A 114 1.36 25.27 -8.56
CA TRP A 114 0.99 24.38 -9.66
C TRP A 114 2.18 23.58 -10.20
N LEU A 115 3.41 24.13 -10.11
CA LEU A 115 4.63 23.45 -10.57
C LEU A 115 4.90 22.20 -9.73
N ILE A 116 4.67 22.29 -8.42
CA ILE A 116 4.84 21.14 -7.50
C ILE A 116 3.79 20.06 -7.79
N GLY A 117 2.54 20.45 -8.03
CA GLY A 117 1.51 19.51 -8.47
C GLY A 117 1.85 18.81 -9.79
N ALA A 118 2.38 19.56 -10.76
CA ALA A 118 2.82 19.00 -12.03
C ALA A 118 4.04 18.07 -11.87
N MET A 119 4.94 18.38 -10.93
CA MET A 119 6.10 17.54 -10.62
C MET A 119 5.70 16.21 -9.96
N ILE A 120 4.75 16.23 -9.02
CA ILE A 120 4.20 15.02 -8.39
C ILE A 120 3.54 14.14 -9.47
N LEU A 121 2.69 14.72 -10.32
CA LEU A 121 2.06 13.98 -11.41
C LEU A 121 3.09 13.47 -12.45
N GLY A 122 4.12 14.25 -12.74
CA GLY A 122 5.22 13.85 -13.62
C GLY A 122 6.04 12.69 -13.06
N ALA A 123 6.31 12.68 -11.75
CA ALA A 123 6.99 11.57 -11.09
C ALA A 123 6.15 10.27 -11.10
N LEU A 124 4.83 10.39 -10.96
CA LEU A 124 3.89 9.27 -11.10
C LEU A 124 3.84 8.74 -12.54
N ALA A 125 3.79 9.62 -13.53
CA ALA A 125 3.80 9.25 -14.95
C ALA A 125 5.13 8.60 -15.38
N ALA A 126 6.26 9.06 -14.82
CA ALA A 126 7.59 8.52 -15.12
C ALA A 126 7.79 7.07 -14.67
N SER A 127 7.03 6.60 -13.67
CA SER A 127 7.04 5.19 -13.25
C SER A 127 6.41 4.26 -14.29
N LYS A 128 5.58 4.80 -15.20
CA LYS A 128 4.80 4.03 -16.18
C LYS A 128 5.41 4.00 -17.59
N ASN A 129 6.28 4.94 -17.93
CA ASN A 129 6.88 5.01 -19.27
C ASN A 129 8.35 5.48 -19.20
N PRO A 130 9.31 4.52 -19.23
CA PRO A 130 10.74 4.83 -19.19
C PRO A 130 11.22 5.72 -20.34
N GLU A 131 10.59 5.67 -21.51
CA GLU A 131 10.92 6.52 -22.66
C GLU A 131 10.47 7.96 -22.45
N ALA A 132 9.30 8.18 -21.87
CA ALA A 132 8.84 9.49 -21.48
C ALA A 132 9.70 10.08 -20.34
N ALA A 133 10.17 9.23 -19.42
CA ALA A 133 11.13 9.63 -18.38
C ALA A 133 12.46 10.09 -19.00
N ASN A 134 12.99 9.37 -20.00
CA ASN A 134 14.21 9.74 -20.70
C ASN A 134 14.08 11.06 -21.47
N ALA A 135 12.93 11.33 -22.09
CA ALA A 135 12.66 12.59 -22.78
C ALA A 135 12.62 13.80 -21.83
N MET A 136 12.17 13.63 -20.59
CA MET A 136 12.21 14.68 -19.56
C MET A 136 13.60 14.83 -18.91
N ILE A 137 14.40 13.76 -18.84
CA ILE A 137 15.78 13.77 -18.32
C ILE A 137 16.68 14.62 -19.20
N VAL A 138 16.48 14.61 -20.52
CA VAL A 138 17.27 15.42 -21.49
C VAL A 138 17.10 16.94 -21.25
N GLY A 139 16.04 17.38 -20.60
CA GLY A 139 15.79 18.79 -20.27
C GLY A 139 16.41 19.31 -18.96
N GLY A 140 17.16 18.48 -18.19
CA GLY A 140 17.79 18.89 -16.90
C GLY A 140 16.79 19.23 -15.78
N GLN A 141 15.48 19.24 -16.06
CA GLN A 141 14.45 19.60 -15.10
C GLN A 141 14.01 18.42 -14.22
N ALA A 142 14.12 17.18 -14.71
CA ALA A 142 13.69 16.00 -13.98
C ALA A 142 14.56 15.69 -12.75
N VAL A 143 15.89 15.95 -12.85
CA VAL A 143 16.80 15.77 -11.71
C VAL A 143 16.50 16.79 -10.61
N ALA A 144 16.22 18.05 -11.01
CA ALA A 144 15.83 19.10 -10.06
C ALA A 144 14.45 18.78 -9.43
N ALA A 145 13.51 18.27 -10.20
CA ALA A 145 12.20 17.83 -9.72
C ALA A 145 12.31 16.65 -8.74
N GLN A 146 13.13 15.65 -9.05
CA GLN A 146 13.36 14.50 -8.15
C GLN A 146 13.98 14.93 -6.82
N ASN A 147 14.96 15.83 -6.85
CA ASN A 147 15.59 16.36 -5.64
C ASN A 147 14.64 17.24 -4.81
N GLN A 148 13.67 17.88 -5.45
CA GLN A 148 12.64 18.67 -4.76
C GLN A 148 11.55 17.80 -4.12
N LEU A 149 11.28 16.60 -4.68
CA LEU A 149 10.33 15.65 -4.11
C LEU A 149 10.93 14.84 -2.95
N ASN A 150 12.26 14.80 -2.84
CA ASN A 150 12.92 14.15 -1.73
C ASN A 150 12.75 14.98 -0.45
N PHE A 151 12.12 14.39 0.55
CA PHE A 151 12.04 15.00 1.87
C PHE A 151 13.43 15.06 2.51
N SER A 152 13.70 16.14 3.27
CA SER A 152 14.97 16.23 3.99
C SER A 152 15.08 15.10 5.02
N ARG A 153 16.31 14.64 5.33
CA ARG A 153 16.55 13.61 6.35
C ARG A 153 15.89 13.91 7.69
N ASP A 154 15.77 15.18 8.04
CA ASP A 154 15.12 15.61 9.29
C ASP A 154 13.61 15.41 9.22
N MET A 155 12.98 15.72 8.08
CA MET A 155 11.56 15.50 7.84
C MET A 155 11.21 14.01 7.85
N GLU A 156 12.09 13.17 7.26
CA GLU A 156 11.92 11.72 7.31
C GLU A 156 11.96 11.19 8.75
N ARG A 157 12.94 11.63 9.54
CA ARG A 157 13.03 11.25 10.95
C ARG A 157 11.84 11.77 11.79
N GLU A 158 11.37 12.97 11.47
CA GLU A 158 10.17 13.54 12.12
C GLU A 158 8.93 12.70 11.78
N ALA A 159 8.75 12.33 10.51
CA ALA A 159 7.64 11.49 10.04
C ALA A 159 7.69 10.09 10.65
N ASP A 160 8.87 9.47 10.73
CA ASP A 160 9.06 8.17 11.39
C ASP A 160 8.63 8.21 12.86
N ARG A 161 9.11 9.21 13.61
CA ARG A 161 8.82 9.33 15.05
C ARG A 161 7.36 9.61 15.33
N THR A 162 6.77 10.51 14.57
CA THR A 162 5.34 10.83 14.71
C THR A 162 4.49 9.63 14.29
N GLY A 163 4.81 9.03 13.13
CA GLY A 163 4.10 7.85 12.60
C GLY A 163 4.19 6.64 13.53
N PHE A 164 5.37 6.39 14.12
CA PHE A 164 5.54 5.36 15.15
C PHE A 164 4.61 5.58 16.33
N GLY A 165 4.54 6.82 16.85
CA GLY A 165 3.65 7.17 17.95
C GLY A 165 2.17 7.01 17.58
N VAL A 166 1.78 7.47 16.37
CA VAL A 166 0.41 7.37 15.87
C VAL A 166 -0.02 5.91 15.74
N MET A 167 0.79 5.05 15.08
CA MET A 167 0.41 3.65 14.88
C MET A 167 0.37 2.86 16.19
N THR A 168 1.32 3.13 17.09
CA THR A 168 1.36 2.44 18.40
C THR A 168 0.14 2.77 19.25
N GLN A 169 -0.26 4.04 19.31
CA GLN A 169 -1.46 4.45 20.03
C GLN A 169 -2.75 3.96 19.36
N ALA A 170 -2.74 3.78 18.04
CA ALA A 170 -3.85 3.17 17.31
C ALA A 170 -3.97 1.65 17.53
N GLY A 171 -3.05 1.04 18.30
CA GLY A 171 -3.07 -0.38 18.65
C GLY A 171 -2.38 -1.31 17.65
N PHE A 172 -1.61 -0.76 16.70
CA PHE A 172 -0.80 -1.56 15.79
C PHE A 172 0.55 -1.92 16.40
N GLU A 173 1.10 -3.05 15.99
CA GLU A 173 2.39 -3.56 16.46
C GLU A 173 3.55 -2.65 16.02
N SER A 174 4.26 -2.05 16.99
CA SER A 174 5.36 -1.13 16.73
C SER A 174 6.52 -1.74 15.92
N ARG A 175 6.76 -3.05 16.10
CA ARG A 175 7.80 -3.80 15.39
C ARG A 175 7.59 -3.81 13.88
N ALA A 176 6.35 -3.67 13.41
CA ALA A 176 6.04 -3.62 11.99
C ALA A 176 6.72 -2.46 11.26
N PHE A 177 7.02 -1.37 11.96
CA PHE A 177 7.80 -0.27 11.41
C PHE A 177 9.23 -0.72 11.02
N VAL A 178 9.87 -1.52 11.89
CA VAL A 178 11.20 -2.06 11.63
C VAL A 178 11.17 -3.12 10.53
N THR A 179 10.21 -4.06 10.62
CA THR A 179 10.10 -5.13 9.60
C THR A 179 9.78 -4.58 8.21
N MET A 180 9.03 -3.48 8.14
CA MET A 180 8.79 -2.79 6.88
C MET A 180 10.07 -2.16 6.32
N PHE A 181 10.89 -1.52 7.15
CA PHE A 181 12.20 -1.00 6.75
C PHE A 181 13.13 -2.09 6.23
N ASP A 182 13.23 -3.22 6.95
CA ASP A 182 14.04 -4.37 6.54
C ASP A 182 13.57 -4.89 5.16
N LYS A 183 12.26 -4.98 4.96
CA LYS A 183 11.65 -5.40 3.69
C LYS A 183 11.96 -4.45 2.56
N LEU A 184 11.81 -3.14 2.77
CA LEU A 184 12.16 -2.12 1.78
C LEU A 184 13.64 -2.17 1.42
N GLN A 185 14.53 -2.31 2.41
CA GLN A 185 15.97 -2.42 2.19
C GLN A 185 16.33 -3.69 1.41
N GLN A 186 15.76 -4.84 1.79
CA GLN A 186 16.01 -6.10 1.09
C GLN A 186 15.53 -6.04 -0.36
N SER A 187 14.34 -5.49 -0.57
CA SER A 187 13.76 -5.36 -1.91
C SER A 187 14.56 -4.41 -2.80
N ALA A 188 15.08 -3.31 -2.25
CA ALA A 188 15.93 -2.38 -2.99
C ALA A 188 17.27 -3.01 -3.43
N ARG A 189 17.84 -3.92 -2.60
CA ARG A 189 19.09 -4.63 -2.94
C ARG A 189 18.92 -5.63 -4.08
N LEU A 190 17.75 -6.21 -4.23
CA LEU A 190 17.46 -7.26 -5.21
C LEU A 190 17.04 -6.69 -6.58
N ASN A 191 16.55 -5.46 -6.64
CA ASN A 191 15.95 -4.88 -7.84
C ASN A 191 16.32 -3.40 -7.99
N ASP A 192 17.43 -3.13 -8.69
CA ASP A 192 17.81 -1.75 -9.06
C ASP A 192 17.11 -1.25 -10.34
N ASN A 193 15.94 -1.80 -10.67
CA ASN A 193 15.19 -1.54 -11.90
C ASN A 193 14.09 -0.48 -11.77
N GLY A 194 14.13 0.32 -10.71
CA GLY A 194 13.13 1.39 -10.51
C GLY A 194 11.80 0.96 -9.93
N SER A 195 11.65 -0.28 -9.48
CA SER A 195 10.40 -0.83 -8.91
C SER A 195 10.02 -0.26 -7.53
N PHE A 196 10.86 0.65 -6.99
CA PHE A 196 10.67 1.23 -5.65
C PHE A 196 10.63 2.76 -5.67
N PRO A 197 9.62 3.41 -6.28
CA PRO A 197 9.48 4.87 -6.23
C PRO A 197 9.43 5.40 -4.80
N TYR A 198 8.87 4.63 -3.86
CA TYR A 198 8.80 4.96 -2.44
C TYR A 198 10.17 5.32 -1.85
N LEU A 199 11.20 4.52 -2.09
CA LEU A 199 12.54 4.78 -1.57
C LEU A 199 13.27 5.97 -2.23
N ARG A 200 12.79 6.42 -3.39
CA ARG A 200 13.33 7.63 -4.04
C ARG A 200 12.82 8.89 -3.36
N SER A 201 11.53 8.91 -2.96
CA SER A 201 10.93 10.03 -2.23
C SER A 201 11.24 9.97 -0.73
N HIS A 202 11.40 8.76 -0.15
CA HIS A 202 11.66 8.49 1.26
C HIS A 202 12.94 7.68 1.45
N PRO A 203 14.14 8.29 1.32
CA PRO A 203 15.40 7.56 1.42
C PRO A 203 15.56 6.88 2.78
N LEU A 204 15.80 5.58 2.76
CA LEU A 204 16.02 4.80 3.97
C LEU A 204 17.49 4.85 4.37
N THR A 205 17.79 5.47 5.50
CA THR A 205 19.13 5.57 6.05
C THR A 205 19.32 4.61 7.23
N THR A 206 20.57 4.24 7.49
CA THR A 206 20.93 3.41 8.67
C THR A 206 20.49 4.08 9.98
N GLU A 207 20.55 5.41 10.04
CA GLU A 207 20.10 6.18 11.21
C GLU A 207 18.60 6.04 11.46
N ARG A 208 17.76 6.09 10.41
CA ARG A 208 16.31 5.88 10.53
C ARG A 208 15.99 4.48 11.05
N ILE A 209 16.65 3.46 10.52
CA ILE A 209 16.49 2.07 10.96
C ILE A 209 16.87 1.95 12.44
N ALA A 210 18.04 2.47 12.84
CA ALA A 210 18.52 2.42 14.21
C ALA A 210 17.60 3.18 15.19
N ASP A 211 17.08 4.37 14.81
CA ASP A 211 16.14 5.14 15.64
C ASP A 211 14.83 4.34 15.89
N MET A 212 14.30 3.68 14.86
CA MET A 212 13.09 2.87 15.02
C MET A 212 13.34 1.58 15.82
N GLN A 213 14.49 0.96 15.66
CA GLN A 213 14.90 -0.19 16.49
C GLN A 213 15.02 0.19 17.97
N ALA A 214 15.66 1.33 18.27
CA ALA A 214 15.84 1.82 19.63
C ALA A 214 14.51 2.20 20.33
N ARG A 215 13.45 2.50 19.57
CA ARG A 215 12.12 2.84 20.11
C ARG A 215 11.27 1.63 20.44
N GLN A 216 11.71 0.42 20.08
CA GLN A 216 10.95 -0.77 20.41
C GLN A 216 10.90 -0.95 21.94
N PRO A 217 9.76 -1.36 22.52
CA PRO A 217 9.65 -1.65 23.94
C PRO A 217 10.68 -2.71 24.35
N ALA A 218 11.40 -2.48 25.46
CA ALA A 218 12.33 -3.45 26.00
C ALA A 218 11.57 -4.74 26.37
N GLY A 219 12.05 -5.89 25.89
CA GLY A 219 11.41 -7.18 26.17
C GLY A 219 10.19 -7.51 25.32
N ALA A 220 9.89 -6.72 24.29
CA ALA A 220 8.88 -7.11 23.31
C ALA A 220 9.32 -8.41 22.59
N SER A 221 8.87 -9.53 23.12
CA SER A 221 8.96 -10.81 22.40
C SER A 221 8.21 -10.68 21.08
N PRO A 222 8.65 -11.36 20.00
CA PRO A 222 7.85 -11.44 18.79
C PRO A 222 6.48 -11.98 19.19
N SER A 223 5.44 -11.14 19.15
CA SER A 223 4.10 -11.65 19.37
C SER A 223 3.80 -12.61 18.23
N LEU A 224 3.31 -13.79 18.55
CA LEU A 224 2.84 -14.76 17.56
C LEU A 224 1.70 -14.19 16.70
N SER A 225 1.11 -13.06 17.14
CA SER A 225 0.05 -12.32 16.44
C SER A 225 0.55 -11.37 15.35
N SER A 226 1.85 -11.06 15.30
CA SER A 226 2.44 -10.20 14.24
C SER A 226 2.66 -10.93 12.91
N GLY A 227 2.24 -12.19 12.79
CA GLY A 227 2.26 -12.96 11.55
C GLY A 227 1.17 -12.54 10.56
N ALA A 228 1.32 -12.97 9.31
CA ALA A 228 0.29 -12.79 8.30
C ALA A 228 -1.03 -13.45 8.75
N THR A 229 -2.09 -12.66 8.90
CA THR A 229 -3.44 -13.18 9.09
C THR A 229 -3.99 -13.75 7.79
N LEU A 230 -4.97 -14.64 7.87
CA LEU A 230 -5.66 -15.15 6.67
C LEU A 230 -6.24 -13.99 5.86
N GLU A 231 -6.93 -13.04 6.52
CA GLU A 231 -7.51 -11.87 5.89
C GLU A 231 -6.47 -11.05 5.12
N HIS A 232 -5.35 -10.66 5.78
CA HIS A 232 -4.32 -9.87 5.13
C HIS A 232 -3.72 -10.60 3.92
N ALA A 233 -3.44 -11.89 4.06
CA ALA A 233 -2.87 -12.70 2.99
C ALA A 233 -3.78 -12.75 1.75
N MET A 234 -5.11 -12.85 1.97
CA MET A 234 -6.12 -12.83 0.90
C MET A 234 -6.21 -11.45 0.24
N VAL A 235 -6.20 -10.37 1.02
CA VAL A 235 -6.21 -8.98 0.52
C VAL A 235 -4.94 -8.67 -0.29
N ALA A 236 -3.77 -9.10 0.18
CA ALA A 236 -2.51 -8.98 -0.55
C ALA A 236 -2.55 -9.78 -1.87
N ALA A 237 -3.15 -10.96 -1.89
CA ALA A 237 -3.36 -11.73 -3.11
C ALA A 237 -4.29 -11.00 -4.09
N ARG A 238 -5.38 -10.38 -3.60
CA ARG A 238 -6.27 -9.55 -4.41
C ARG A 238 -5.50 -8.41 -5.07
N ALA A 239 -4.72 -7.67 -4.29
CA ALA A 239 -3.90 -6.57 -4.80
C ALA A 239 -2.92 -7.03 -5.90
N ARG A 240 -2.25 -8.17 -5.71
CA ARG A 240 -1.35 -8.75 -6.72
C ARG A 240 -2.06 -9.12 -8.02
N VAL A 241 -3.21 -9.78 -7.94
CA VAL A 241 -3.98 -10.15 -9.13
C VAL A 241 -4.52 -8.92 -9.85
N LEU A 242 -5.03 -7.93 -9.12
CA LEU A 242 -5.58 -6.70 -9.70
C LEU A 242 -4.52 -5.80 -10.32
N SER A 243 -3.30 -5.80 -9.79
CA SER A 243 -2.18 -5.03 -10.34
C SER A 243 -1.55 -5.65 -11.58
N ASN A 244 -1.78 -6.92 -11.84
CA ASN A 244 -1.24 -7.64 -13.02
C ASN A 244 -2.32 -8.49 -13.70
N PRO A 245 -3.28 -7.88 -14.39
CA PRO A 245 -4.44 -8.57 -14.97
C PRO A 245 -4.16 -9.23 -16.33
N GLY A 246 -2.91 -9.32 -16.78
CA GLY A 246 -2.56 -9.98 -18.04
C GLY A 246 -2.87 -11.47 -18.02
N VAL A 247 -3.27 -12.05 -19.18
CA VAL A 247 -3.74 -13.44 -19.28
C VAL A 247 -2.71 -14.45 -18.74
N ASP A 248 -1.44 -14.27 -19.06
CA ASP A 248 -0.37 -15.18 -18.61
C ASP A 248 -0.17 -15.10 -17.09
N ALA A 249 -0.24 -13.90 -16.50
CA ALA A 249 -0.19 -13.73 -15.06
C ALA A 249 -1.41 -14.36 -14.37
N LEU A 250 -2.61 -14.18 -14.93
CA LEU A 250 -3.82 -14.82 -14.41
C LEU A 250 -3.74 -16.36 -14.46
N ARG A 251 -3.20 -16.93 -15.55
CA ARG A 251 -2.97 -18.38 -15.63
C ARG A 251 -1.96 -18.86 -14.60
N ALA A 252 -0.88 -18.11 -14.38
CA ALA A 252 0.10 -18.42 -13.34
C ALA A 252 -0.54 -18.42 -11.95
N TRP A 253 -1.29 -17.37 -11.60
CA TRP A 253 -2.02 -17.30 -10.31
C TRP A 253 -3.01 -18.45 -10.13
N SER A 254 -3.69 -18.85 -11.21
CA SER A 254 -4.63 -19.97 -11.18
C SER A 254 -3.92 -21.31 -10.92
N ALA A 255 -2.71 -21.50 -11.44
CA ALA A 255 -1.91 -22.69 -11.25
C ALA A 255 -1.26 -22.80 -9.87
N ASP A 256 -1.02 -21.68 -9.18
CA ASP A 256 -0.38 -21.64 -7.85
C ASP A 256 -1.20 -22.38 -6.78
N ALA A 257 -2.50 -22.55 -6.98
CA ALA A 257 -3.40 -23.25 -6.07
C ALA A 257 -3.43 -24.77 -6.23
N ASP A 258 -2.54 -25.37 -7.03
CA ASP A 258 -2.43 -26.84 -7.13
C ASP A 258 -2.18 -27.42 -5.72
N SER A 259 -2.92 -28.47 -5.39
CA SER A 259 -2.84 -29.14 -4.09
C SER A 259 -1.44 -29.63 -3.74
N LYS A 260 -0.65 -30.01 -4.74
CA LYS A 260 0.74 -30.42 -4.57
C LYS A 260 1.63 -29.24 -4.09
N ASN A 261 1.36 -28.04 -4.55
CA ASN A 261 2.11 -26.85 -4.19
C ASN A 261 1.72 -26.31 -2.80
N LEU A 262 0.53 -26.69 -2.32
CA LEU A 262 0.00 -26.20 -1.04
C LEU A 262 0.21 -27.18 0.13
N ALA A 263 0.70 -28.38 -0.14
CA ALA A 263 0.96 -29.38 0.91
C ALA A 263 2.06 -28.88 1.88
N GLY A 264 1.73 -28.83 3.19
CA GLY A 264 2.65 -28.36 4.22
C GLY A 264 2.90 -26.85 4.27
N VAL A 265 2.24 -26.06 3.44
CA VAL A 265 2.35 -24.60 3.43
C VAL A 265 1.48 -24.01 4.56
N ALA A 266 1.96 -22.95 5.22
CA ALA A 266 1.22 -22.28 6.29
C ALA A 266 -0.13 -21.73 5.80
N ALA A 267 -1.15 -21.80 6.65
CA ALA A 267 -2.54 -21.43 6.31
C ALA A 267 -2.69 -20.04 5.64
N PRO A 268 -2.01 -18.97 6.06
CA PRO A 268 -2.12 -17.68 5.36
C PRO A 268 -1.62 -17.74 3.91
N ARG A 269 -0.56 -18.48 3.63
CA ARG A 269 -0.06 -18.66 2.26
C ARG A 269 -1.01 -19.50 1.42
N GLN A 270 -1.61 -20.56 2.01
CA GLN A 270 -2.66 -21.34 1.34
C GLN A 270 -3.86 -20.46 1.00
N ALA A 271 -4.32 -19.63 1.94
CA ALA A 271 -5.44 -18.71 1.72
C ALA A 271 -5.14 -17.71 0.61
N ALA A 272 -3.93 -17.14 0.59
CA ALA A 272 -3.50 -16.22 -0.47
C ALA A 272 -3.51 -16.87 -1.85
N ALA A 273 -2.94 -18.09 -1.97
CA ALA A 273 -2.87 -18.82 -3.23
C ALA A 273 -4.28 -19.20 -3.73
N LEU A 274 -5.13 -19.75 -2.84
CA LEU A 274 -6.49 -20.10 -3.19
C LEU A 274 -7.33 -18.87 -3.58
N TYR A 275 -7.25 -17.78 -2.81
CA TYR A 275 -7.98 -16.54 -3.10
C TYR A 275 -7.55 -15.95 -4.45
N GLY A 276 -6.24 -15.83 -4.67
CA GLY A 276 -5.68 -15.33 -5.93
C GLY A 276 -6.09 -16.19 -7.13
N ALA A 277 -6.07 -17.51 -6.97
CA ALA A 277 -6.47 -18.45 -8.02
C ALA A 277 -7.98 -18.39 -8.34
N VAL A 278 -8.86 -18.28 -7.33
CA VAL A 278 -10.31 -18.08 -7.54
C VAL A 278 -10.54 -16.78 -8.32
N LEU A 279 -9.92 -15.67 -7.90
CA LEU A 279 -10.07 -14.38 -8.56
C LEU A 279 -9.54 -14.43 -10.00
N ALA A 280 -8.39 -15.06 -10.23
CA ALA A 280 -7.79 -15.22 -11.55
C ALA A 280 -8.66 -16.09 -12.46
N ALA A 281 -9.12 -17.25 -12.00
CA ALA A 281 -10.02 -18.13 -12.76
C ALA A 281 -11.34 -17.43 -13.10
N THR A 282 -11.91 -16.66 -12.17
CA THR A 282 -13.11 -15.82 -12.40
C THR A 282 -12.87 -14.83 -13.55
N ARG A 283 -11.72 -14.16 -13.58
CA ARG A 283 -11.35 -13.21 -14.63
C ARG A 283 -11.09 -13.89 -15.98
N LEU A 284 -10.57 -15.10 -15.97
CA LEU A 284 -10.41 -15.95 -17.17
C LEU A 284 -11.71 -16.59 -17.63
N ARG A 285 -12.81 -16.41 -16.87
CA ARG A 285 -14.11 -17.05 -17.09
C ARG A 285 -14.09 -18.57 -16.98
N ASP A 286 -13.10 -19.13 -16.29
CA ASP A 286 -13.08 -20.54 -15.91
C ASP A 286 -13.84 -20.73 -14.60
N PHE A 287 -15.16 -20.68 -14.69
CA PHE A 287 -16.04 -20.73 -13.52
C PHE A 287 -16.01 -22.08 -12.81
N THR A 288 -15.83 -23.18 -13.57
CA THR A 288 -15.72 -24.52 -12.98
C THR A 288 -14.51 -24.64 -12.07
N GLN A 289 -13.35 -24.16 -12.52
CA GLN A 289 -12.15 -24.12 -11.69
C GLN A 289 -12.33 -23.18 -10.51
N ALA A 290 -12.90 -21.98 -10.72
CA ALA A 290 -13.13 -20.99 -9.68
C ALA A 290 -14.01 -21.54 -8.56
N GLU A 291 -15.11 -22.23 -8.85
CA GLU A 291 -16.01 -22.84 -7.87
C GLU A 291 -15.32 -23.93 -7.04
N GLY A 292 -14.57 -24.82 -7.70
CA GLY A 292 -13.82 -25.87 -7.01
C GLY A 292 -12.77 -25.30 -6.03
N LEU A 293 -12.05 -24.26 -6.45
CA LEU A 293 -11.08 -23.58 -5.60
C LEU A 293 -11.75 -22.79 -4.47
N LEU A 294 -12.90 -22.16 -4.73
CA LEU A 294 -13.68 -21.44 -3.74
C LEU A 294 -14.18 -22.38 -2.63
N GLY A 295 -14.58 -23.60 -2.95
CA GLY A 295 -14.94 -24.60 -1.97
C GLY A 295 -13.80 -24.90 -0.98
N ARG A 296 -12.58 -25.09 -1.50
CA ARG A 296 -11.37 -25.27 -0.66
C ARG A 296 -11.06 -24.07 0.21
N LEU A 297 -11.17 -22.85 -0.34
CA LEU A 297 -10.96 -21.61 0.41
C LEU A 297 -12.00 -21.47 1.53
N THR A 298 -13.25 -21.80 1.27
CA THR A 298 -14.33 -21.74 2.27
C THR A 298 -14.05 -22.64 3.46
N GLU A 299 -13.59 -23.87 3.24
CA GLU A 299 -13.20 -24.77 4.31
C GLU A 299 -12.01 -24.23 5.14
N LEU A 300 -11.00 -23.70 4.45
CA LEU A 300 -9.82 -23.15 5.12
C LEU A 300 -10.14 -21.95 6.00
N THR A 301 -11.09 -21.11 5.58
CA THR A 301 -11.39 -19.81 6.22
C THR A 301 -12.55 -19.85 7.20
N ARG A 302 -13.31 -20.94 7.30
CA ARG A 302 -14.58 -20.99 8.03
C ARG A 302 -14.49 -20.63 9.51
N ALA A 303 -13.35 -20.91 10.16
CA ALA A 303 -13.12 -20.63 11.57
C ALA A 303 -12.67 -19.20 11.87
N ASP A 304 -12.25 -18.44 10.84
CA ASP A 304 -11.82 -17.06 10.94
C ASP A 304 -12.91 -16.14 10.35
N ALA A 305 -13.58 -15.39 11.21
CA ALA A 305 -14.73 -14.58 10.80
C ALA A 305 -14.40 -13.53 9.73
N ARG A 306 -13.19 -12.92 9.79
CA ARG A 306 -12.72 -11.92 8.82
C ARG A 306 -12.38 -12.57 7.49
N ALA A 307 -11.62 -13.65 7.51
CA ALA A 307 -11.28 -14.39 6.31
C ALA A 307 -12.51 -15.01 5.64
N ALA A 308 -13.45 -15.57 6.42
CA ALA A 308 -14.72 -16.08 5.91
C ALA A 308 -15.56 -14.97 5.26
N ARG A 309 -15.52 -13.74 5.78
CA ARG A 309 -16.17 -12.59 5.15
C ARG A 309 -15.55 -12.28 3.79
N GLN A 310 -14.23 -12.24 3.69
CA GLN A 310 -13.52 -12.03 2.42
C GLN A 310 -13.83 -13.14 1.41
N THR A 311 -13.95 -14.39 1.85
CA THR A 311 -14.36 -15.52 1.01
C THR A 311 -15.78 -15.34 0.47
N ARG A 312 -16.72 -14.88 1.29
CA ARG A 312 -18.11 -14.61 0.83
C ARG A 312 -18.17 -13.47 -0.19
N LEU A 313 -17.37 -12.40 -0.02
CA LEU A 313 -17.30 -11.31 -0.98
C LEU A 313 -16.77 -11.81 -2.33
N LEU A 314 -15.74 -12.67 -2.31
CA LEU A 314 -15.20 -13.28 -3.52
C LEU A 314 -16.21 -14.23 -4.18
N ALA A 315 -16.98 -14.99 -3.40
CA ALA A 315 -18.07 -15.83 -3.91
C ALA A 315 -19.14 -15.01 -4.62
N ALA A 316 -19.52 -13.87 -4.03
CA ALA A 316 -20.49 -12.95 -4.64
C ALA A 316 -19.94 -12.33 -5.95
N GLU A 317 -18.64 -11.99 -6.01
CA GLU A 317 -17.99 -11.50 -7.22
C GLU A 317 -17.98 -12.57 -8.32
N LEU A 318 -17.68 -13.82 -7.98
CA LEU A 318 -17.73 -14.96 -8.89
C LEU A 318 -19.15 -15.15 -9.43
N ALA A 319 -20.16 -15.24 -8.57
CA ALA A 319 -21.55 -15.44 -8.97
C ALA A 319 -22.06 -14.31 -9.88
N ARG A 320 -21.75 -13.05 -9.55
CA ARG A 320 -22.09 -11.90 -10.39
C ARG A 320 -21.41 -11.98 -11.76
N THR A 321 -20.15 -12.39 -11.82
CA THR A 321 -19.38 -12.48 -13.08
C THR A 321 -19.85 -13.66 -13.93
N ALA A 322 -20.29 -14.73 -13.31
CA ALA A 322 -20.89 -15.89 -14.00
C ALA A 322 -22.30 -15.61 -14.53
N GLY A 323 -22.91 -14.48 -14.17
CA GLY A 323 -24.29 -14.14 -14.56
C GLY A 323 -25.34 -14.78 -13.66
N ASP A 324 -24.95 -15.33 -12.54
CA ASP A 324 -25.81 -15.95 -11.55
C ASP A 324 -26.29 -14.84 -10.59
N ALA A 325 -27.34 -14.13 -11.03
CA ALA A 325 -27.96 -13.04 -10.24
C ALA A 325 -28.86 -13.62 -9.14
N ARG A 326 -28.31 -14.31 -8.15
CA ARG A 326 -29.03 -14.74 -6.94
C ARG A 326 -28.79 -13.81 -5.78
#